data_84ea91363f89b29b47abb9da519370dd
#
_entry.id   84ea91363f89b29b47abb9da519370dd
#
_cell.length_a   1.000
_cell.length_b   1.000
_cell.length_c   1.000
_cell.angle_alpha   90.00
_cell.angle_beta   90.00
_cell.angle_gamma   90.00
#
_symmetry.space_group_name_H-M   'P 1'
#
loop_
_entity.id
_entity.type
_entity.pdbx_description
1 polymer ?
#
loop_
_entity_poly.entity_id
_entity_poly.type
_entity_poly.pdbx_seq_one_letter_code
_entity_poly.pdbx_strand_id
1 'polypeptide(L)' 'KPETVRLSVAADGQYFWNGAPVADEELFSLLQTEGAKTPQPDLHIRGDKEVRYERVAQAMAAAQRAGVRKIGFVTEPQQ' A
#
# COMPACT_ATOMS: atom_id res chain seq x y z
N LYS A 1 16.05 5.73 11.54
CA LYS A 1 15.58 4.45 11.06
C LYS A 1 14.23 4.61 10.38
N PRO A 2 14.13 4.33 9.08
CA PRO A 2 12.85 4.55 8.40
C PRO A 2 11.78 3.61 8.93
N GLU A 3 10.57 4.11 8.95
CA GLU A 3 9.44 3.32 9.35
C GLU A 3 8.97 2.45 8.19
N THR A 4 8.21 1.43 8.52
CA THR A 4 7.58 0.58 7.53
C THR A 4 6.08 0.83 7.56
N VAL A 5 5.52 1.15 6.41
CA VAL A 5 4.08 1.31 6.25
C VAL A 5 3.53 0.04 5.64
N ARG A 6 2.47 -0.48 6.23
CA ARG A 6 1.83 -1.69 5.71
C ARG A 6 0.48 -1.35 5.11
N LEU A 7 0.40 -1.57 3.81
CA LEU A 7 -0.84 -1.37 3.08
C LEU A 7 -1.40 -2.72 2.70
N SER A 8 -2.56 -3.04 3.23
CA SER A 8 -3.23 -4.30 2.94
C SER A 8 -4.41 -4.07 2.02
N VAL A 9 -4.65 -5.02 1.13
CA VAL A 9 -5.80 -4.97 0.23
C VAL A 9 -6.62 -6.23 0.50
N ALA A 10 -7.82 -6.04 1.02
CA ALA A 10 -8.69 -7.17 1.36
C ALA A 10 -9.31 -7.77 0.12
N ALA A 11 -9.89 -8.95 0.27
CA ALA A 11 -10.50 -9.66 -0.86
C ALA A 11 -11.58 -8.85 -1.54
N ASP A 12 -12.30 -8.02 -0.78
CA ASP A 12 -13.36 -7.17 -1.35
C ASP A 12 -12.83 -5.85 -1.92
N GLY A 13 -11.52 -5.66 -1.89
CA GLY A 13 -10.89 -4.46 -2.45
C GLY A 13 -10.68 -3.33 -1.46
N GLN A 14 -11.08 -3.51 -0.21
CA GLN A 14 -10.90 -2.46 0.80
C GLN A 14 -9.42 -2.32 1.16
N TYR A 15 -8.93 -1.09 1.20
CA TYR A 15 -7.57 -0.81 1.62
C TYR A 15 -7.50 -0.61 3.12
N PHE A 16 -6.40 -1.09 3.72
CA PHE A 16 -6.12 -0.91 5.14
C PHE A 16 -4.72 -0.35 5.30
N TRP A 17 -4.64 0.78 5.98
CA TRP A 17 -3.36 1.47 6.22
C TRP A 17 -2.94 1.19 7.66
N ASN A 18 -1.90 0.38 7.80
CA ASN A 18 -1.43 -0.07 9.13
C ASN A 18 -2.59 -0.62 9.96
N GLY A 19 -3.50 -1.33 9.29
CA GLY A 19 -4.62 -1.96 9.97
C GLY A 19 -5.90 -1.16 10.02
N ALA A 20 -5.89 0.12 9.62
CA ALA A 20 -7.07 0.96 9.64
C ALA A 20 -7.68 1.08 8.24
N PRO A 21 -8.99 0.93 8.08
CA PRO A 21 -9.58 1.05 6.75
C PRO A 21 -9.49 2.48 6.24
N VAL A 22 -9.17 2.62 4.96
CA VAL A 22 -9.05 3.93 4.31
C VAL A 22 -9.74 3.91 2.96
N ALA A 23 -10.29 5.05 2.58
CA ALA A 23 -10.86 5.22 1.24
C ALA A 23 -9.77 5.44 0.22
N ASP A 24 -10.10 5.26 -1.06
CA ASP A 24 -9.11 5.41 -2.13
C ASP A 24 -8.46 6.79 -2.12
N GLU A 25 -9.26 7.85 -1.91
CA GLU A 25 -8.71 9.21 -1.87
C GLU A 25 -7.81 9.41 -0.66
N GLU A 26 -8.19 8.85 0.47
CA GLU A 26 -7.35 8.94 1.67
C GLU A 26 -6.03 8.24 1.45
N LEU A 27 -6.07 7.10 0.76
CA LEU A 27 -4.86 6.35 0.49
C LEU A 27 -3.85 7.19 -0.26
N PHE A 28 -4.29 7.88 -1.31
CA PHE A 28 -3.38 8.69 -2.10
C PHE A 28 -2.77 9.81 -1.27
N SER A 29 -3.59 10.48 -0.45
CA SER A 29 -3.09 11.54 0.42
C SER A 29 -2.05 11.03 1.41
N LEU A 30 -2.32 9.87 2.01
CA LEU A 30 -1.36 9.27 2.95
C LEU A 30 -0.07 8.89 2.24
N LEU A 31 -0.18 8.35 1.04
CA LEU A 31 1.01 7.98 0.27
C LEU A 31 1.84 9.22 -0.08
N GLN A 32 1.19 10.32 -0.44
CA GLN A 32 1.91 11.56 -0.73
C GLN A 32 2.69 12.05 0.48
N THR A 33 2.09 11.97 1.65
CA THR A 33 2.74 12.38 2.89
C THR A 33 3.98 11.52 3.14
N GLU A 34 3.85 10.22 2.97
CA GLU A 34 4.99 9.32 3.21
C GLU A 34 6.07 9.52 2.15
N GLY A 35 5.67 9.74 0.90
CA GLY A 35 6.61 9.94 -0.19
C GLY A 35 7.45 11.19 -0.03
N ALA A 36 6.97 12.16 0.73
CA ALA A 36 7.68 13.42 0.95
C ALA A 36 8.67 13.36 2.10
N LYS A 37 8.67 12.29 2.87
CA LYS A 37 9.53 12.17 4.05
C LYS A 37 10.97 11.89 3.67
N THR A 38 11.89 12.33 4.52
CA THR A 38 13.32 12.06 4.36
C THR A 38 13.86 11.57 5.71
N PRO A 39 14.28 10.31 5.82
CA PRO A 39 14.25 9.28 4.78
C PRO A 39 12.85 8.78 4.52
N GLN A 40 12.65 8.31 3.30
CA GLN A 40 11.35 7.79 2.92
C GLN A 40 11.14 6.41 3.56
N PRO A 41 9.95 6.14 4.10
CA PRO A 41 9.70 4.82 4.71
C PRO A 41 9.53 3.76 3.64
N ASP A 42 9.68 2.52 4.06
CA ASP A 42 9.38 1.38 3.21
C ASP A 42 7.86 1.19 3.15
N LEU A 43 7.36 0.91 1.97
CA LEU A 43 5.95 0.60 1.80
C LEU A 43 5.82 -0.87 1.44
N HIS A 44 5.13 -1.63 2.28
CA HIS A 44 4.86 -3.03 2.01
C HIS A 44 3.40 -3.18 1.64
N ILE A 45 3.15 -3.64 0.41
CA ILE A 45 1.79 -3.87 -0.07
C ILE A 45 1.51 -5.35 0.03
N ARG A 46 0.43 -5.68 0.72
CA ARG A 46 0.03 -7.07 0.94
C ARG A 46 -1.39 -7.26 0.45
N GLY A 47 -1.58 -8.22 -0.44
CA GLY A 47 -2.90 -8.54 -0.93
C GLY A 47 -3.43 -9.82 -0.34
N ASP A 48 -4.73 -9.83 -0.02
CA ASP A 48 -5.40 -11.07 0.35
C ASP A 48 -5.29 -12.04 -0.83
N LYS A 49 -5.24 -13.35 -0.52
CA LYS A 49 -5.07 -14.34 -1.59
C LYS A 49 -6.18 -14.31 -2.62
N GLU A 50 -7.34 -13.76 -2.27
CA GLU A 50 -8.48 -13.69 -3.18
C GLU A 50 -8.67 -12.29 -3.74
N VAL A 51 -7.73 -11.38 -3.51
CA VAL A 51 -7.87 -10.02 -4.00
C VAL A 51 -7.72 -9.99 -5.52
N ARG A 52 -8.46 -9.09 -6.16
CA ARG A 52 -8.28 -8.87 -7.59
C ARG A 52 -6.97 -8.15 -7.84
N TYR A 53 -6.24 -8.65 -8.82
CA TYR A 53 -4.95 -8.06 -9.15
C TYR A 53 -5.07 -6.57 -9.47
N GLU A 54 -6.16 -6.16 -10.12
CA GLU A 54 -6.32 -4.76 -10.48
C GLU A 54 -6.36 -3.84 -9.27
N ARG A 55 -6.87 -4.31 -8.13
CA ARG A 55 -6.86 -3.48 -6.92
C ARG A 55 -5.44 -3.29 -6.40
N VAL A 56 -4.64 -4.35 -6.45
CA VAL A 56 -3.25 -4.27 -6.05
C VAL A 56 -2.48 -3.35 -7.00
N ALA A 57 -2.74 -3.49 -8.29
CA ALA A 57 -2.09 -2.64 -9.29
C ALA A 57 -2.45 -1.17 -9.10
N GLN A 58 -3.69 -0.88 -8.75
CA GLN A 58 -4.11 0.49 -8.47
C GLN A 58 -3.36 1.07 -7.28
N ALA A 59 -3.17 0.25 -6.24
CA ALA A 59 -2.41 0.70 -5.06
C ALA A 59 -0.97 0.99 -5.42
N MET A 60 -0.35 0.12 -6.21
CA MET A 60 1.03 0.33 -6.63
C MET A 60 1.17 1.57 -7.50
N ALA A 61 0.23 1.77 -8.42
CA ALA A 61 0.27 2.95 -9.28
C ALA A 61 0.10 4.23 -8.45
N ALA A 62 -0.80 4.20 -7.47
CA ALA A 62 -1.00 5.35 -6.61
C ALA A 62 0.26 5.66 -5.82
N ALA A 63 0.94 4.63 -5.30
CA ALA A 63 2.19 4.82 -4.56
C ALA A 63 3.26 5.44 -5.45
N GLN A 64 3.39 4.96 -6.68
CA GLN A 64 4.37 5.50 -7.62
C GLN A 64 4.07 6.96 -7.96
N ARG A 65 2.81 7.26 -8.21
CA ARG A 65 2.42 8.65 -8.53
C ARG A 65 2.61 9.57 -7.34
N ALA A 66 2.51 9.04 -6.13
CA ALA A 66 2.72 9.83 -4.92
C ALA A 66 4.19 10.03 -4.59
N GLY A 67 5.08 9.40 -5.33
CA GLY A 67 6.51 9.58 -5.12
C GLY A 67 7.15 8.56 -4.19
N VAL A 68 6.44 7.51 -3.83
CA VAL A 68 7.00 6.45 -2.99
C VAL A 68 7.87 5.56 -3.87
N ARG A 69 9.11 5.35 -3.45
CA ARG A 69 10.07 4.57 -4.25
C ARG A 69 10.44 3.25 -3.64
N LYS A 70 10.30 3.11 -2.32
CA LYS A 70 10.68 1.88 -1.64
C LYS A 70 9.44 1.02 -1.44
N ILE A 71 9.02 0.36 -2.52
CA ILE A 71 7.80 -0.44 -2.51
C ILE A 71 8.17 -1.91 -2.54
N GLY A 72 7.72 -2.65 -1.55
CA GLY A 72 7.84 -4.09 -1.51
C GLY A 72 6.47 -4.73 -1.62
N PHE A 73 6.38 -5.82 -2.35
CA PHE A 73 5.13 -6.52 -2.52
C PHE A 73 5.20 -7.86 -1.80
N VAL A 74 4.26 -8.09 -0.91
CA VAL A 74 4.20 -9.32 -0.12
C VAL A 74 2.91 -10.04 -0.47
N THR A 75 3.02 -11.29 -0.88
CA THR A 75 1.86 -12.10 -1.18
C THR A 75 1.65 -13.13 -0.08
N GLU A 76 0.39 -13.48 0.14
CA GLU A 76 0.08 -14.55 1.08
C GLU A 76 0.58 -15.87 0.50
N PRO A 77 1.26 -16.69 1.30
CA PRO A 77 1.64 -18.00 0.79
C PRO A 77 0.42 -18.85 0.49
N GLN A 78 0.54 -19.58 -0.58
CA GLN A 78 -0.52 -20.49 -0.96
C GLN A 78 -0.21 -21.86 -0.36
N GLN A 79 -1.21 -22.47 0.23
CA GLN A 79 -1.05 -23.79 0.86
C GLN A 79 -1.66 -24.87 -0.01
#